data_d84b74671cb349492cad8a5316f846ff
#
_entry.id   d84b74671cb349492cad8a5316f846ff
#
_cell.length_a   1.000
_cell.length_b   1.000
_cell.length_c   1.000
_cell.angle_alpha   90.00
_cell.angle_beta   90.00
_cell.angle_gamma   90.00
#
_symmetry.space_group_name_H-M   'P 1'
#
loop_
_entity.id
_entity.type
_entity.pdbx_description
1 polymer ?
#
loop_
_entity_poly.entity_id
_entity_poly.type
_entity_poly.pdbx_seq_one_letter_code
_entity_poly.pdbx_strand_id
1 'polypeptide(L)'
;ILFLDEPTSGVDPVSRRNFWSLIQQMGEGGVTTFVTTHYMDEAEYCGRLALIYQGRIIVLGTPSELKLKTLSQGVLEVYCDPLMVALDLLKKEQWVMESAVFGDGLHVISQEGVDSEREIHGLFQRHGIHLKGMGWIRPSLEDVFVSLIEKEERQ
;
A
#
# COMPACT_ATOMS: atom_id res chain seq x y z
N ILE A 1 -12.31 3.37 -27.43
CA ILE A 1 -12.27 2.86 -26.04
C ILE A 1 -11.76 1.43 -26.10
N LEU A 2 -10.82 1.09 -25.24
CA LEU A 2 -10.24 -0.24 -25.10
C LEU A 2 -10.55 -0.79 -23.72
N PHE A 3 -11.03 -2.03 -23.62
CA PHE A 3 -11.27 -2.74 -22.37
C PHE A 3 -10.33 -3.93 -22.27
N LEU A 4 -9.57 -4.02 -21.19
CA LEU A 4 -8.57 -5.05 -20.95
C LEU A 4 -8.77 -5.64 -19.56
N ASP A 5 -8.95 -6.94 -19.51
CA ASP A 5 -9.13 -7.67 -18.25
C ASP A 5 -7.86 -8.44 -17.90
N GLU A 6 -7.18 -8.03 -16.82
CA GLU A 6 -5.91 -8.57 -16.32
C GLU A 6 -4.86 -8.84 -17.45
N PRO A 7 -4.58 -7.88 -18.33
CA PRO A 7 -3.83 -8.12 -19.58
C PRO A 7 -2.37 -8.54 -19.37
N THR A 8 -1.84 -8.34 -18.17
CA THR A 8 -0.44 -8.63 -17.80
C THR A 8 -0.30 -9.84 -16.91
N SER A 9 -1.40 -10.56 -16.64
CA SER A 9 -1.37 -11.77 -15.83
C SER A 9 -0.50 -12.85 -16.49
N GLY A 10 0.50 -13.36 -15.75
CA GLY A 10 1.46 -14.34 -16.25
C GLY A 10 2.52 -13.78 -17.22
N VAL A 11 2.59 -12.46 -17.42
CA VAL A 11 3.57 -11.80 -18.27
C VAL A 11 4.84 -11.48 -17.47
N ASP A 12 6.00 -11.67 -18.08
CA ASP A 12 7.28 -11.34 -17.48
C ASP A 12 7.45 -9.83 -17.22
N PRO A 13 8.31 -9.42 -16.25
CA PRO A 13 8.43 -8.01 -15.85
C PRO A 13 8.87 -7.05 -16.97
N VAL A 14 9.63 -7.52 -17.96
CA VAL A 14 10.09 -6.67 -19.09
C VAL A 14 8.93 -6.40 -20.05
N SER A 15 8.23 -7.46 -20.44
CA SER A 15 7.06 -7.39 -21.31
C SER A 15 5.92 -6.58 -20.67
N ARG A 16 5.74 -6.70 -19.34
CA ARG A 16 4.78 -5.91 -18.57
C ARG A 16 5.07 -4.42 -18.65
N ARG A 17 6.32 -3.99 -18.45
CA ARG A 17 6.72 -2.59 -18.61
C ARG A 17 6.47 -2.06 -20.03
N ASN A 18 6.79 -2.85 -21.04
CA ASN A 18 6.55 -2.48 -22.43
C ASN A 18 5.06 -2.32 -22.73
N PHE A 19 4.23 -3.20 -22.17
CA PHE A 19 2.78 -3.11 -22.28
C PHE A 19 2.26 -1.79 -21.68
N TRP A 20 2.65 -1.42 -20.48
CA TRP A 20 2.22 -0.18 -19.85
C TRP A 20 2.71 1.06 -20.61
N SER A 21 3.92 1.04 -21.14
CA SER A 21 4.40 2.11 -22.02
C SER A 21 3.54 2.26 -23.28
N LEU A 22 3.10 1.16 -23.89
CA LEU A 22 2.18 1.18 -25.02
C LEU A 22 0.81 1.78 -24.65
N ILE A 23 0.24 1.37 -23.52
CA ILE A 23 -1.04 1.91 -23.02
C ILE A 23 -0.96 3.41 -22.79
N GLN A 24 0.14 3.91 -22.22
CA GLN A 24 0.35 5.35 -22.03
C GLN A 24 0.42 6.09 -23.38
N GLN A 25 1.17 5.59 -24.35
CA GLN A 25 1.24 6.17 -25.69
C GLN A 25 -0.12 6.19 -26.39
N MET A 26 -0.92 5.13 -26.25
CA MET A 26 -2.29 5.10 -26.78
C MET A 26 -3.17 6.15 -26.10
N GLY A 27 -3.01 6.35 -24.79
CA GLY A 27 -3.71 7.40 -24.05
C GLY A 27 -3.36 8.81 -24.53
N GLU A 28 -2.08 9.10 -24.78
CA GLU A 28 -1.61 10.34 -25.39
C GLU A 28 -2.20 10.54 -26.79
N GLY A 29 -2.42 9.45 -27.52
CA GLY A 29 -3.11 9.44 -28.82
C GLY A 29 -4.65 9.58 -28.72
N GLY A 30 -5.20 9.81 -27.53
CA GLY A 30 -6.65 10.02 -27.29
C GLY A 30 -7.47 8.72 -27.13
N VAL A 31 -6.84 7.57 -26.97
CA VAL A 31 -7.55 6.31 -26.70
C VAL A 31 -7.84 6.19 -25.22
N THR A 32 -9.12 6.14 -24.85
CA THR A 32 -9.53 5.81 -23.47
C THR A 32 -9.35 4.30 -23.27
N THR A 33 -8.54 3.94 -22.27
CA THR A 33 -8.30 2.54 -21.91
C THR A 33 -8.82 2.25 -20.51
N PHE A 34 -9.63 1.20 -20.38
CA PHE A 34 -10.10 0.67 -19.11
C PHE A 34 -9.41 -0.68 -18.86
N VAL A 35 -8.66 -0.76 -17.75
CA VAL A 35 -7.85 -1.95 -17.42
C VAL A 35 -8.26 -2.45 -16.04
N THR A 36 -8.48 -3.76 -15.89
CA THR A 36 -8.53 -4.40 -14.58
C THR A 36 -7.17 -5.02 -14.27
N THR A 37 -6.72 -4.92 -13.04
CA THR A 37 -5.51 -5.58 -12.53
C THR A 37 -5.61 -5.80 -11.03
N HIS A 38 -4.95 -6.82 -10.53
CA HIS A 38 -4.74 -7.05 -9.10
C HIS A 38 -3.31 -6.65 -8.65
N TYR A 39 -2.48 -6.15 -9.56
CA TYR A 39 -1.14 -5.65 -9.27
C TYR A 39 -1.20 -4.16 -8.94
N MET A 40 -0.94 -3.79 -7.68
CA MET A 40 -1.01 -2.40 -7.23
C MET A 40 0.08 -1.51 -7.84
N ASP A 41 1.23 -2.07 -8.18
CA ASP A 41 2.30 -1.38 -8.91
C ASP A 41 1.88 -0.98 -10.34
N GLU A 42 1.01 -1.77 -10.98
CA GLU A 42 0.44 -1.43 -12.28
C GLU A 42 -0.59 -0.30 -12.20
N ALA A 43 -1.37 -0.26 -11.13
CA ALA A 43 -2.35 0.79 -10.90
C ALA A 43 -1.69 2.18 -10.78
N GLU A 44 -0.42 2.26 -10.42
CA GLU A 44 0.36 3.51 -10.43
C GLU A 44 0.49 4.17 -11.81
N TYR A 45 0.38 3.39 -12.91
CA TYR A 45 0.42 3.90 -14.28
C TYR A 45 -0.92 4.49 -14.74
N CYS A 46 -2.01 4.27 -13.98
CA CYS A 46 -3.34 4.73 -14.35
C CYS A 46 -3.53 6.20 -14.00
N GLY A 47 -4.14 6.98 -14.88
CA GLY A 47 -4.53 8.36 -14.61
C GLY A 47 -5.65 8.47 -13.56
N ARG A 48 -6.48 7.43 -13.47
CA ARG A 48 -7.57 7.33 -12.49
C ARG A 48 -7.84 5.86 -12.20
N LEU A 49 -8.12 5.54 -10.95
CA LEU A 49 -8.39 4.16 -10.54
C LEU A 49 -9.58 4.08 -9.58
N ALA A 50 -10.20 2.90 -9.56
CA ALA A 50 -11.20 2.51 -8.58
C ALA A 50 -10.72 1.26 -7.87
N LEU A 51 -10.66 1.28 -6.53
CA LEU A 51 -10.40 0.09 -5.74
C LEU A 51 -11.72 -0.60 -5.42
N ILE A 52 -11.75 -1.91 -5.66
CA ILE A 52 -12.93 -2.75 -5.48
C ILE A 52 -12.66 -3.75 -4.35
N TYR A 53 -13.58 -3.82 -3.40
CA TYR A 53 -13.58 -4.82 -2.34
C TYR A 53 -14.98 -5.39 -2.15
N GLN A 54 -15.12 -6.71 -2.07
CA GLN A 54 -16.41 -7.42 -1.93
C GLN A 54 -17.48 -6.96 -2.94
N GLY A 55 -17.07 -6.71 -4.20
CA GLY A 55 -17.96 -6.29 -5.27
C GLY A 55 -18.42 -4.83 -5.22
N ARG A 56 -17.84 -4.01 -4.34
CA ARG A 56 -18.14 -2.58 -4.19
C ARG A 56 -16.91 -1.73 -4.49
N ILE A 57 -17.14 -0.57 -5.12
CA ILE A 57 -16.08 0.44 -5.23
C ILE A 57 -15.95 1.11 -3.87
N ILE A 58 -14.80 0.94 -3.22
CA ILE A 58 -14.50 1.52 -1.90
C ILE A 58 -13.85 2.89 -2.01
N VAL A 59 -13.16 3.18 -3.12
CA VAL A 59 -12.58 4.50 -3.39
C VAL A 59 -12.35 4.70 -4.89
N LEU A 60 -12.39 5.96 -5.32
CA LEU A 60 -12.13 6.40 -6.70
C LEU A 60 -11.29 7.67 -6.69
N GLY A 61 -10.22 7.72 -7.50
CA GLY A 61 -9.35 8.89 -7.62
C GLY A 61 -8.09 8.62 -8.43
N THR A 62 -7.19 9.58 -8.47
CA THR A 62 -5.83 9.37 -8.99
C THR A 62 -4.97 8.66 -7.93
N PRO A 63 -3.90 7.93 -8.33
CA PRO A 63 -2.98 7.31 -7.38
C PRO A 63 -2.47 8.27 -6.30
N SER A 64 -2.07 9.47 -6.71
CA SER A 64 -1.55 10.50 -5.79
C SER A 64 -2.61 11.01 -4.81
N GLU A 65 -3.84 11.27 -5.29
CA GLU A 65 -4.94 11.69 -4.41
C GLU A 65 -5.28 10.63 -3.36
N LEU A 66 -5.30 9.36 -3.76
CA LEU A 66 -5.64 8.27 -2.85
C LEU A 66 -4.59 8.11 -1.76
N LYS A 67 -3.31 8.16 -2.12
CA LYS A 67 -2.21 8.12 -1.13
C LYS A 67 -2.29 9.28 -0.14
N LEU A 68 -2.45 10.51 -0.63
CA LEU A 68 -2.53 11.69 0.23
C LEU A 68 -3.77 11.70 1.14
N LYS A 69 -4.94 11.28 0.63
CA LYS A 69 -6.18 11.29 1.41
C LYS A 69 -6.24 10.18 2.46
N THR A 70 -5.65 9.02 2.15
CA THR A 70 -5.75 7.84 3.02
C THR A 70 -4.63 7.81 4.05
N LEU A 71 -3.41 8.19 3.67
CA LEU A 71 -2.18 8.03 4.46
C LEU A 71 -1.36 9.32 4.48
N SER A 72 -1.99 10.43 4.88
CA SER A 72 -1.37 11.77 4.93
C SER A 72 -0.11 11.85 5.81
N GLN A 73 0.02 10.98 6.81
CA GLN A 73 1.12 10.97 7.77
C GLN A 73 2.34 10.17 7.31
N GLY A 74 2.23 9.44 6.19
CA GLY A 74 3.26 8.52 5.74
C GLY A 74 3.14 7.14 6.38
N VAL A 75 4.06 6.27 6.02
CA VAL A 75 4.20 4.91 6.52
C VAL A 75 5.59 4.75 7.11
N LEU A 76 5.69 4.20 8.31
CA LEU A 76 6.98 3.85 8.90
C LEU A 76 7.30 2.39 8.55
N GLU A 77 8.35 2.20 7.76
CA GLU A 77 8.87 0.88 7.43
C GLU A 77 9.81 0.42 8.53
N VAL A 78 9.61 -0.79 9.05
CA VAL A 78 10.31 -1.32 10.22
C VAL A 78 10.87 -2.70 9.94
N TYR A 79 12.16 -2.86 10.05
CA TYR A 79 12.86 -4.14 9.93
C TYR A 79 13.25 -4.65 11.32
N CYS A 80 12.78 -5.82 11.70
CA CYS A 80 12.99 -6.38 13.03
C CYS A 80 12.99 -7.92 13.05
N ASP A 81 13.36 -8.49 14.19
CA ASP A 81 13.40 -9.93 14.40
C ASP A 81 13.07 -10.28 15.87
N PRO A 82 12.11 -11.17 16.13
CA PRO A 82 11.24 -11.89 15.19
C PRO A 82 10.07 -11.04 14.67
N LEU A 83 9.87 -11.06 13.34
CA LEU A 83 8.93 -10.20 12.62
C LEU A 83 7.47 -10.38 13.07
N MET A 84 6.99 -11.64 13.15
CA MET A 84 5.60 -11.93 13.49
C MET A 84 5.24 -11.58 14.94
N VAL A 85 6.20 -11.73 15.86
CA VAL A 85 6.00 -11.31 17.26
C VAL A 85 5.88 -9.79 17.35
N ALA A 86 6.71 -9.07 16.58
CA ALA A 86 6.65 -7.62 16.48
C ALA A 86 5.30 -7.15 15.94
N LEU A 87 4.79 -7.79 14.87
CA LEU A 87 3.48 -7.49 14.29
C LEU A 87 2.36 -7.69 15.32
N ASP A 88 2.36 -8.82 16.05
CA ASP A 88 1.33 -9.13 17.05
C ASP A 88 1.35 -8.15 18.24
N LEU A 89 2.51 -7.62 18.59
CA LEU A 89 2.65 -6.59 19.61
C LEU A 89 2.14 -5.24 19.12
N LEU A 90 2.55 -4.82 17.93
CA LEU A 90 2.12 -3.56 17.31
C LEU A 90 0.61 -3.49 17.14
N LYS A 91 -0.04 -4.58 16.74
CA LYS A 91 -1.51 -4.66 16.60
C LYS A 91 -2.28 -4.45 17.90
N LYS A 92 -1.64 -4.61 19.06
CA LYS A 92 -2.26 -4.41 20.38
C LYS A 92 -2.09 -2.98 20.91
N GLU A 93 -1.21 -2.20 20.31
CA GLU A 93 -0.93 -0.85 20.72
C GLU A 93 -2.03 0.11 20.24
N GLN A 94 -2.55 0.93 21.14
CA GLN A 94 -3.65 1.85 20.80
C GLN A 94 -3.24 2.97 19.84
N TRP A 95 -1.96 3.33 19.82
CA TRP A 95 -1.43 4.37 18.94
C TRP A 95 -1.16 3.87 17.50
N VAL A 96 -1.15 2.56 17.28
CA VAL A 96 -1.05 1.95 15.96
C VAL A 96 -2.42 1.92 15.32
N MET A 97 -2.58 2.60 14.21
CA MET A 97 -3.79 2.54 13.39
C MET A 97 -3.81 1.27 12.56
N GLU A 98 -2.65 0.92 12.00
CA GLU A 98 -2.48 -0.22 11.12
C GLU A 98 -1.05 -0.74 11.18
N SER A 99 -0.90 -2.06 11.05
CA SER A 99 0.41 -2.69 10.86
C SER A 99 0.28 -3.96 10.03
N ALA A 100 1.09 -4.09 8.99
CA ALA A 100 1.08 -5.21 8.06
C ALA A 100 2.49 -5.62 7.66
N VAL A 101 2.64 -6.87 7.18
CA VAL A 101 3.91 -7.37 6.63
C VAL A 101 4.03 -6.91 5.18
N PHE A 102 5.18 -6.32 4.84
CA PHE A 102 5.56 -5.95 3.50
C PHE A 102 6.97 -6.47 3.21
N GLY A 103 7.09 -7.41 2.30
CA GLY A 103 8.37 -8.06 2.03
C GLY A 103 8.97 -8.71 3.27
N ASP A 104 10.13 -8.23 3.71
CA ASP A 104 10.87 -8.67 4.89
C ASP A 104 10.76 -7.70 6.09
N GLY A 105 9.90 -6.69 5.99
CA GLY A 105 9.64 -5.68 7.00
C GLY A 105 8.18 -5.57 7.40
N LEU A 106 7.90 -4.60 8.26
CA LEU A 106 6.55 -4.18 8.65
C LEU A 106 6.31 -2.75 8.17
N HIS A 107 5.14 -2.48 7.62
CA HIS A 107 4.62 -1.15 7.45
C HIS A 107 3.72 -0.81 8.64
N VAL A 108 3.98 0.32 9.28
CA VAL A 108 3.26 0.78 10.47
C VAL A 108 2.69 2.17 10.21
N ILE A 109 1.41 2.31 10.41
CA ILE A 109 0.68 3.57 10.34
C ILE A 109 0.23 3.91 11.76
N SER A 110 0.60 5.09 12.23
CA SER A 110 0.30 5.56 13.59
C SER A 110 -0.76 6.65 13.61
N GLN A 111 -1.30 6.93 14.77
CA GLN A 111 -2.15 8.08 15.00
C GLN A 111 -1.36 9.39 14.86
N GLU A 112 -2.05 10.45 14.49
CA GLU A 112 -1.46 11.79 14.36
C GLU A 112 -0.90 12.29 15.70
N GLY A 113 0.31 12.87 15.64
CA GLY A 113 0.97 13.43 16.81
C GLY A 113 1.74 12.41 17.67
N VAL A 114 1.77 11.13 17.28
CA VAL A 114 2.56 10.10 17.96
C VAL A 114 4.00 10.08 17.42
N ASP A 115 4.97 10.05 18.32
CA ASP A 115 6.37 9.76 17.99
C ASP A 115 6.56 8.24 17.83
N SER A 116 6.18 7.76 16.65
CA SER A 116 6.13 6.32 16.33
C SER A 116 7.50 5.65 16.46
N GLU A 117 8.57 6.34 16.10
CA GLU A 117 9.93 5.80 16.19
C GLU A 117 10.28 5.52 17.65
N ARG A 118 10.01 6.47 18.52
CA ARG A 118 10.24 6.33 19.96
C ARG A 118 9.38 5.22 20.58
N GLU A 119 8.10 5.17 20.23
CA GLU A 119 7.18 4.15 20.75
C GLU A 119 7.59 2.74 20.31
N ILE A 120 7.99 2.55 19.04
CA ILE A 120 8.50 1.27 18.53
C ILE A 120 9.79 0.89 19.26
N HIS A 121 10.73 1.80 19.42
CA HIS A 121 11.96 1.52 20.17
C HIS A 121 11.67 1.05 21.59
N GLY A 122 10.78 1.74 22.29
CA GLY A 122 10.39 1.37 23.66
C GLY A 122 9.66 0.03 23.72
N LEU A 123 8.75 -0.23 22.79
CA LEU A 123 8.01 -1.49 22.71
C LEU A 123 8.95 -2.67 22.45
N PHE A 124 9.81 -2.55 21.46
CA PHE A 124 10.72 -3.62 21.05
C PHE A 124 11.77 -3.91 22.14
N GLN A 125 12.30 -2.87 22.78
CA GLN A 125 13.22 -3.04 23.93
C GLN A 125 12.58 -3.82 25.06
N ARG A 126 11.33 -3.49 25.45
CA ARG A 126 10.60 -4.19 26.53
C ARG A 126 10.35 -5.66 26.22
N HIS A 127 10.21 -6.02 24.97
CA HIS A 127 9.87 -7.39 24.54
C HIS A 127 11.04 -8.15 23.91
N GLY A 128 12.26 -7.60 23.93
CA GLY A 128 13.46 -8.27 23.43
C GLY A 128 13.46 -8.46 21.92
N ILE A 129 12.75 -7.60 21.16
CA ILE A 129 12.75 -7.61 19.71
C ILE A 129 13.96 -6.84 19.19
N HIS A 130 14.70 -7.47 18.31
CA HIS A 130 15.86 -6.83 17.68
C HIS A 130 15.40 -5.94 16.51
N LEU A 131 15.51 -4.63 16.69
CA LEU A 131 15.29 -3.65 15.63
C LEU A 131 16.53 -3.59 14.72
N LYS A 132 16.35 -3.91 13.44
CA LYS A 132 17.41 -3.88 12.42
C LYS A 132 17.50 -2.51 11.73
N GLY A 133 16.36 -1.84 11.61
CA GLY A 133 16.25 -0.51 11.00
C GLY A 133 14.79 -0.06 10.90
N MET A 134 14.60 1.24 10.76
CA MET A 134 13.30 1.82 10.42
C MET A 134 13.47 3.16 9.73
N GLY A 135 12.47 3.57 8.97
CA GLY A 135 12.45 4.85 8.28
C GLY A 135 11.11 5.18 7.66
N TRP A 136 10.84 6.46 7.50
CA TRP A 136 9.62 6.94 6.86
C TRP A 136 9.69 6.75 5.35
N ILE A 137 8.65 6.17 4.79
CA ILE A 137 8.49 5.97 3.35
C ILE A 137 7.23 6.66 2.83
N ARG A 138 7.19 6.87 1.51
CA ARG A 138 5.96 7.32 0.85
C ARG A 138 5.01 6.13 0.73
N PRO A 139 3.72 6.31 1.05
CA PRO A 139 2.74 5.25 0.90
C PRO A 139 2.67 4.72 -0.54
N SER A 140 2.55 3.43 -0.69
CA SER A 140 2.18 2.75 -1.94
C SER A 140 0.66 2.67 -2.09
N LEU A 141 0.17 2.26 -3.26
CA LEU A 141 -1.26 1.94 -3.43
C LEU A 141 -1.65 0.66 -2.66
N GLU A 142 -0.70 -0.23 -2.42
CA GLU A 142 -0.93 -1.42 -1.60
C GLU A 142 -1.21 -1.03 -0.13
N ASP A 143 -0.44 -0.09 0.44
CA ASP A 143 -0.71 0.47 1.77
C ASP A 143 -2.11 1.10 1.84
N VAL A 144 -2.48 1.87 0.80
CA VAL A 144 -3.83 2.48 0.70
C VAL A 144 -4.90 1.41 0.69
N PHE A 145 -4.73 0.36 -0.09
CA PHE A 145 -5.71 -0.71 -0.23
C PHE A 145 -5.89 -1.48 1.08
N VAL A 146 -4.80 -1.86 1.74
CA VAL A 146 -4.83 -2.54 3.04
C VAL A 146 -5.54 -1.65 4.08
N SER A 147 -5.18 -0.36 4.16
CA SER A 147 -5.80 0.58 5.09
C SER A 147 -7.31 0.75 4.86
N LEU A 148 -7.75 0.78 3.61
CA LEU A 148 -9.18 0.88 3.29
C LEU A 148 -9.95 -0.39 3.64
N ILE A 149 -9.38 -1.58 3.38
CA ILE A 149 -10.00 -2.86 3.75
C ILE A 149 -10.16 -2.95 5.26
N GLU A 150 -9.12 -2.66 6.03
CA GLU A 150 -9.21 -2.70 7.49
C GLU A 150 -10.26 -1.74 8.06
N LYS A 151 -10.48 -0.59 7.42
CA LYS A 151 -11.57 0.33 7.80
C LYS A 151 -12.95 -0.24 7.50
N GLU A 152 -13.13 -0.89 6.33
CA GLU A 152 -14.39 -1.54 5.96
C GLU A 152 -14.73 -2.71 6.89
N GLU A 153 -13.74 -3.50 7.31
CA GLU A 153 -13.93 -4.66 8.19
C GLU A 153 -14.24 -4.29 9.64
N ARG A 154 -13.91 -3.05 10.07
CA ARG A 154 -14.22 -2.53 11.42
C ARG A 154 -15.63 -1.91 11.53
N GLN A 155 -16.33 -1.72 10.40
CA GLN A 155 -17.70 -1.18 10.35
C GLN A 155 -18.75 -2.27 10.42
#